data_bad7baea2d6765c18e6f16bcb9cce52a
#
_entry.id   bad7baea2d6765c18e6f16bcb9cce52a
#
_cell.length_a   1.000
_cell.length_b   1.000
_cell.length_c   1.000
_cell.angle_alpha   90.00
_cell.angle_beta   90.00
_cell.angle_gamma   90.00
#
_symmetry.space_group_name_H-M   'P 1'
#
loop_
_entity.id
_entity.type
_entity.pdbx_description
1 polymer ?
#
loop_
_entity_poly.entity_id
_entity_poly.type
_entity_poly.pdbx_seq_one_letter_code
_entity_poly.pdbx_strand_id
1 'polypeptide(L)'
;MRRRRTILVVGAVMGVLAGLGIWRLLDHDLDRHTAEPLEFTVDGQTVAGTLWRPAGDPRAVVALVHGDGPQDRTSVGGYAPLINVLLEAGLAVASWDKPGIGGSAGNWLDQSMEDRTAELRAALATLGGEGVPLGVLGFSQAGWVVPGLEAGAADFLVLVGAAVSWQRQGRYYTRTRLEREGLTPEAVDAAMADVATDNARLFGPDAQYDAGALDGLSEARWHFIRRNRNSDATAALGALTLPTLAVWGAEDLNVDPRANSAKYAVLLGERHPASRIMLIPEATHGLLKAGPYNHQLVENWPLSAKIRFLWEGRHAFAPGALTALTGWIDAQLSPPR
;
A
#
# COMPACT_ATOMS: atom_id res chain seq x y z
N MET A 1 40.59 -13.72 38.84
CA MET A 1 40.38 -12.46 38.07
C MET A 1 39.87 -12.69 36.64
N ARG A 2 40.36 -13.66 35.84
CA ARG A 2 39.89 -13.93 34.47
C ARG A 2 38.37 -14.26 34.36
N ARG A 3 37.82 -15.16 35.21
CA ARG A 3 36.40 -15.54 35.20
C ARG A 3 35.45 -14.34 35.43
N ARG A 4 35.77 -13.41 36.35
CA ARG A 4 34.94 -12.23 36.58
C ARG A 4 34.94 -11.25 35.38
N ARG A 5 36.08 -11.10 34.69
CA ARG A 5 36.16 -10.28 33.47
C ARG A 5 35.35 -10.89 32.33
N THR A 6 35.35 -12.22 32.16
CA THR A 6 34.56 -12.92 31.17
C THR A 6 33.07 -12.75 31.43
N ILE A 7 32.60 -12.88 32.67
CA ILE A 7 31.17 -12.67 33.01
C ILE A 7 30.75 -11.24 32.77
N LEU A 8 31.57 -10.24 33.08
CA LEU A 8 31.25 -8.83 32.81
C LEU A 8 31.20 -8.53 31.32
N VAL A 9 32.08 -9.10 30.51
CA VAL A 9 32.08 -8.92 29.04
C VAL A 9 30.84 -9.59 28.43
N VAL A 10 30.51 -10.82 28.85
CA VAL A 10 29.29 -11.51 28.38
C VAL A 10 28.02 -10.73 28.78
N GLY A 11 27.94 -10.22 30.01
CA GLY A 11 26.83 -9.40 30.46
C GLY A 11 26.69 -8.10 29.67
N ALA A 12 27.80 -7.41 29.38
CA ALA A 12 27.79 -6.21 28.55
C ALA A 12 27.36 -6.48 27.10
N VAL A 13 27.84 -7.58 26.49
CA VAL A 13 27.44 -7.99 25.14
C VAL A 13 25.96 -8.35 25.10
N MET A 14 25.45 -9.10 26.07
CA MET A 14 24.02 -9.42 26.17
C MET A 14 23.16 -8.18 26.38
N GLY A 15 23.62 -7.21 27.18
CA GLY A 15 22.93 -5.92 27.38
C GLY A 15 22.87 -5.09 26.09
N VAL A 16 23.96 -5.05 25.32
CA VAL A 16 24.00 -4.37 24.02
C VAL A 16 23.09 -5.06 23.01
N LEU A 17 23.10 -6.39 22.95
CA LEU A 17 22.22 -7.15 22.03
C LEU A 17 20.74 -6.99 22.41
N ALA A 18 20.41 -6.99 23.70
CA ALA A 18 19.06 -6.73 24.18
C ALA A 18 18.62 -5.29 23.86
N GLY A 19 19.48 -4.31 24.08
CA GLY A 19 19.23 -2.91 23.74
C GLY A 19 19.01 -2.71 22.22
N LEU A 20 19.81 -3.34 21.38
CA LEU A 20 19.64 -3.34 19.93
C LEU A 20 18.33 -4.03 19.52
N GLY A 21 17.96 -5.14 20.17
CA GLY A 21 16.70 -5.83 19.92
C GLY A 21 15.49 -4.95 20.27
N ILE A 22 15.49 -4.32 21.42
CA ILE A 22 14.42 -3.39 21.85
C ILE A 22 14.34 -2.21 20.87
N TRP A 23 15.46 -1.59 20.51
CA TRP A 23 15.49 -0.47 19.58
C TRP A 23 14.91 -0.83 18.19
N ARG A 24 15.16 -2.05 17.71
CA ARG A 24 14.57 -2.54 16.44
C ARG A 24 13.06 -2.72 16.51
N LEU A 25 12.53 -3.17 17.65
CA LEU A 25 11.09 -3.33 17.85
C LEU A 25 10.34 -1.99 17.91
N LEU A 26 11.04 -0.88 18.26
CA LEU A 26 10.44 0.45 18.27
C LEU A 26 9.92 0.90 16.89
N ASP A 27 10.45 0.35 15.80
CA ASP A 27 9.91 0.63 14.45
C ASP A 27 8.48 0.09 14.24
N HIS A 28 8.04 -0.84 15.07
CA HIS A 28 6.67 -1.38 15.05
C HIS A 28 5.78 -0.80 16.14
N ASP A 29 6.33 0.00 17.03
CA ASP A 29 5.61 0.62 18.14
C ASP A 29 5.06 1.98 17.72
N LEU A 30 3.74 2.06 17.54
CA LEU A 30 3.01 3.30 17.27
C LEU A 30 2.49 3.96 18.55
N ASP A 31 2.46 3.24 19.70
CA ASP A 31 1.95 3.76 20.97
C ASP A 31 2.88 4.82 21.57
N ARG A 32 4.12 4.90 21.09
CA ARG A 32 5.08 5.96 21.46
C ARG A 32 4.73 7.34 20.93
N HIS A 33 3.75 7.43 20.01
CA HIS A 33 3.29 8.68 19.41
C HIS A 33 1.91 9.04 19.91
N THR A 34 1.58 10.33 19.85
CA THR A 34 0.21 10.78 20.09
C THR A 34 -0.69 10.22 19.00
N ALA A 35 -1.73 9.49 19.43
CA ALA A 35 -2.73 8.91 18.55
C ALA A 35 -4.11 9.47 18.91
N GLU A 36 -4.79 10.05 17.94
CA GLU A 36 -6.12 10.62 18.09
C GLU A 36 -7.12 9.80 17.28
N PRO A 37 -8.34 9.55 17.79
CA PRO A 37 -9.38 8.91 17.01
C PRO A 37 -9.69 9.75 15.77
N LEU A 38 -9.75 9.09 14.62
CA LEU A 38 -10.27 9.64 13.37
C LEU A 38 -11.59 8.94 13.07
N GLU A 39 -12.68 9.70 13.04
CA GLU A 39 -14.00 9.18 12.66
C GLU A 39 -14.63 10.07 11.60
N PHE A 40 -15.21 9.44 10.59
CA PHE A 40 -16.00 10.13 9.56
C PHE A 40 -17.13 9.22 9.06
N THR A 41 -18.07 9.81 8.34
CA THR A 41 -19.26 9.08 7.87
C THR A 41 -19.30 9.05 6.36
N VAL A 42 -19.59 7.89 5.80
CA VAL A 42 -19.82 7.66 4.37
C VAL A 42 -21.12 6.88 4.21
N ASP A 43 -22.07 7.40 3.44
CA ASP A 43 -23.38 6.79 3.21
C ASP A 43 -24.10 6.36 4.51
N GLY A 44 -23.96 7.19 5.56
CA GLY A 44 -24.57 6.94 6.87
C GLY A 44 -23.86 5.88 7.72
N GLN A 45 -22.73 5.35 7.27
CA GLN A 45 -21.92 4.39 8.02
C GLN A 45 -20.66 5.06 8.59
N THR A 46 -20.35 4.75 9.84
CA THR A 46 -19.13 5.25 10.50
C THR A 46 -17.92 4.48 10.03
N VAL A 47 -16.88 5.21 9.64
CA VAL A 47 -15.54 4.70 9.37
C VAL A 47 -14.63 5.18 10.50
N ALA A 48 -13.93 4.24 11.14
CA ALA A 48 -13.04 4.47 12.27
C ALA A 48 -11.56 4.37 11.84
N GLY A 49 -10.77 5.29 12.33
CA GLY A 49 -9.34 5.37 12.03
C GLY A 49 -8.54 5.95 13.17
N THR A 50 -7.32 6.32 12.86
CA THR A 50 -6.39 6.98 13.76
C THR A 50 -5.60 8.04 13.01
N LEU A 51 -5.42 9.19 13.64
CA LEU A 51 -4.47 10.22 13.27
C LEU A 51 -3.30 10.18 14.25
N TRP A 52 -2.13 9.73 13.79
CA TRP A 52 -0.90 9.78 14.57
C TRP A 52 -0.18 11.10 14.31
N ARG A 53 0.33 11.71 15.39
CA ARG A 53 1.01 13.00 15.34
C ARG A 53 2.52 12.86 15.56
N PRO A 54 3.34 13.65 14.85
CA PRO A 54 4.77 13.77 15.13
C PRO A 54 5.03 14.44 16.48
N ALA A 55 6.28 14.49 16.91
CA ALA A 55 6.69 15.09 18.19
C ALA A 55 6.53 16.63 18.26
N GLY A 56 6.09 17.29 17.21
CA GLY A 56 5.84 18.74 17.15
C GLY A 56 4.66 19.03 16.25
N ASP A 57 4.49 20.30 15.87
CA ASP A 57 3.45 20.68 14.92
C ASP A 57 3.69 19.97 13.57
N PRO A 58 2.66 19.34 13.00
CA PRO A 58 2.80 18.63 11.75
C PRO A 58 3.03 19.60 10.58
N ARG A 59 3.96 19.23 9.69
CA ARG A 59 4.22 19.99 8.46
C ARG A 59 3.20 19.69 7.36
N ALA A 60 2.58 18.54 7.42
CA ALA A 60 1.48 18.08 6.57
C ALA A 60 0.79 16.88 7.22
N VAL A 61 -0.40 16.53 6.73
CA VAL A 61 -1.05 15.25 7.01
C VAL A 61 -0.94 14.36 5.78
N VAL A 62 -0.59 13.09 5.98
CA VAL A 62 -0.58 12.05 4.94
C VAL A 62 -1.66 11.02 5.24
N ALA A 63 -2.67 10.93 4.39
CA ALA A 63 -3.72 9.92 4.45
C ALA A 63 -3.26 8.63 3.75
N LEU A 64 -3.23 7.50 4.45
CA LEU A 64 -2.88 6.20 3.88
C LEU A 64 -4.12 5.52 3.31
N VAL A 65 -4.07 5.13 2.04
CA VAL A 65 -5.16 4.42 1.34
C VAL A 65 -4.73 2.99 1.03
N HIS A 66 -5.47 2.03 1.57
CA HIS A 66 -5.16 0.61 1.49
C HIS A 66 -5.19 0.02 0.08
N GLY A 67 -4.42 -1.05 -0.11
CA GLY A 67 -4.52 -1.97 -1.24
C GLY A 67 -5.76 -2.88 -1.18
N ASP A 68 -5.71 -4.06 -1.82
CA ASP A 68 -6.78 -5.07 -1.75
C ASP A 68 -6.78 -5.80 -0.41
N GLY A 69 -7.89 -6.48 -0.11
CA GLY A 69 -8.05 -7.32 1.08
C GLY A 69 -8.68 -6.61 2.30
N PRO A 70 -9.00 -7.38 3.34
CA PRO A 70 -9.54 -6.89 4.61
C PRO A 70 -8.41 -6.27 5.43
N GLN A 71 -8.28 -4.94 5.41
CA GLN A 71 -7.18 -4.25 6.06
C GLN A 71 -7.70 -3.32 7.17
N ASP A 72 -7.10 -3.45 8.36
CA ASP A 72 -7.18 -2.46 9.41
C ASP A 72 -6.26 -1.27 9.11
N ARG A 73 -6.38 -0.20 9.89
CA ARG A 73 -5.63 1.06 9.74
C ARG A 73 -4.11 0.91 9.75
N THR A 74 -3.58 -0.23 10.21
CA THR A 74 -2.15 -0.54 10.25
C THR A 74 -1.72 -1.60 9.26
N SER A 75 -2.68 -2.19 8.52
CA SER A 75 -2.45 -3.39 7.69
C SER A 75 -1.80 -4.50 8.50
N VAL A 76 -2.46 -4.84 9.64
CA VAL A 76 -1.97 -5.84 10.62
C VAL A 76 -0.54 -5.52 11.09
N GLY A 77 -0.25 -4.25 11.33
CA GLY A 77 1.07 -3.76 11.75
C GLY A 77 2.09 -3.60 10.62
N GLY A 78 1.76 -3.99 9.39
CA GLY A 78 2.66 -3.90 8.24
C GLY A 78 3.06 -2.46 7.89
N TYR A 79 2.19 -1.48 8.17
CA TYR A 79 2.49 -0.07 7.94
C TYR A 79 3.29 0.60 9.05
N ALA A 80 3.42 -0.01 10.23
CA ALA A 80 4.01 0.65 11.39
C ALA A 80 5.42 1.21 11.12
N PRO A 81 6.36 0.49 10.47
CA PRO A 81 7.66 1.05 10.16
C PRO A 81 7.61 2.27 9.22
N LEU A 82 6.71 2.28 8.24
CA LEU A 82 6.51 3.42 7.34
C LEU A 82 5.89 4.60 8.09
N ILE A 83 4.84 4.37 8.89
CA ILE A 83 4.18 5.40 9.71
C ILE A 83 5.21 6.07 10.60
N ASN A 84 6.04 5.29 11.31
CA ASN A 84 7.11 5.83 12.16
C ASN A 84 8.10 6.71 11.39
N VAL A 85 8.49 6.33 10.17
CA VAL A 85 9.39 7.13 9.32
C VAL A 85 8.73 8.45 8.89
N LEU A 86 7.44 8.43 8.55
CA LEU A 86 6.70 9.64 8.19
C LEU A 86 6.54 10.58 9.39
N LEU A 87 6.22 10.04 10.57
CA LEU A 87 6.14 10.82 11.82
C LEU A 87 7.47 11.46 12.19
N GLU A 88 8.58 10.73 12.05
CA GLU A 88 9.94 11.25 12.27
C GLU A 88 10.34 12.34 11.24
N ALA A 89 9.75 12.30 10.05
CA ALA A 89 9.88 13.38 9.04
C ALA A 89 8.99 14.60 9.35
N GLY A 90 8.27 14.61 10.48
CA GLY A 90 7.41 15.71 10.89
C GLY A 90 6.04 15.73 10.19
N LEU A 91 5.59 14.58 9.67
CA LEU A 91 4.29 14.43 9.01
C LEU A 91 3.32 13.75 9.98
N ALA A 92 2.09 14.27 10.12
CA ALA A 92 1.02 13.52 10.73
C ALA A 92 0.53 12.44 9.74
N VAL A 93 0.09 11.30 10.25
CA VAL A 93 -0.35 10.18 9.42
C VAL A 93 -1.76 9.76 9.83
N ALA A 94 -2.67 9.76 8.88
CA ALA A 94 -4.04 9.29 9.05
C ALA A 94 -4.25 7.97 8.31
N SER A 95 -4.89 7.02 8.96
CA SER A 95 -5.30 5.77 8.34
C SER A 95 -6.55 5.22 9.04
N TRP A 96 -7.37 4.48 8.30
CA TRP A 96 -8.64 3.97 8.82
C TRP A 96 -8.87 2.51 8.45
N ASP A 97 -9.70 1.85 9.22
CA ASP A 97 -10.11 0.47 8.97
C ASP A 97 -11.06 0.43 7.78
N LYS A 98 -10.88 -0.51 6.87
CA LYS A 98 -11.87 -0.73 5.79
C LYS A 98 -13.25 -1.09 6.38
N PRO A 99 -14.33 -0.80 5.66
CA PRO A 99 -15.68 -1.18 6.12
C PRO A 99 -15.78 -2.64 6.53
N GLY A 100 -16.34 -2.88 7.72
CA GLY A 100 -16.45 -4.20 8.34
C GLY A 100 -15.18 -4.74 8.99
N ILE A 101 -14.10 -3.95 9.02
CA ILE A 101 -12.85 -4.30 9.69
C ILE A 101 -12.67 -3.39 10.91
N GLY A 102 -12.08 -3.92 11.98
CA GLY A 102 -11.76 -3.15 13.18
C GLY A 102 -12.97 -2.40 13.74
N GLY A 103 -12.90 -1.06 13.76
CA GLY A 103 -13.96 -0.18 14.28
C GLY A 103 -14.93 0.35 13.21
N SER A 104 -14.71 0.06 11.92
CA SER A 104 -15.54 0.57 10.82
C SER A 104 -16.79 -0.30 10.59
N ALA A 105 -17.93 0.35 10.38
CA ALA A 105 -19.16 -0.32 10.00
C ALA A 105 -19.14 -0.77 8.53
N GLY A 106 -20.09 -1.61 8.12
CA GLY A 106 -20.28 -2.03 6.73
C GLY A 106 -19.52 -3.28 6.33
N ASN A 107 -19.19 -3.38 5.02
CA ASN A 107 -18.45 -4.49 4.46
C ASN A 107 -17.63 -4.00 3.23
N TRP A 108 -16.33 -4.11 3.28
CA TRP A 108 -15.44 -3.66 2.19
C TRP A 108 -15.67 -4.39 0.86
N LEU A 109 -16.26 -5.58 0.88
CA LEU A 109 -16.62 -6.33 -0.32
C LEU A 109 -17.82 -5.73 -1.08
N ASP A 110 -18.57 -4.83 -0.45
CA ASP A 110 -19.69 -4.14 -1.10
C ASP A 110 -19.25 -2.87 -1.83
N GLN A 111 -17.99 -2.42 -1.65
CA GLN A 111 -17.50 -1.20 -2.26
C GLN A 111 -17.08 -1.37 -3.73
N SER A 112 -17.41 -0.39 -4.55
CA SER A 112 -16.72 -0.10 -5.82
C SER A 112 -15.45 0.72 -5.57
N MET A 113 -14.66 0.97 -6.62
CA MET A 113 -13.52 1.90 -6.52
C MET A 113 -14.00 3.34 -6.37
N GLU A 114 -15.16 3.69 -6.93
CA GLU A 114 -15.84 4.98 -6.77
C GLU A 114 -16.29 5.19 -5.33
N ASP A 115 -16.88 4.18 -4.67
CA ASP A 115 -17.25 4.24 -3.26
C ASP A 115 -16.03 4.47 -2.37
N ARG A 116 -14.91 3.80 -2.67
CA ARG A 116 -13.64 4.03 -1.98
C ARG A 116 -13.06 5.42 -2.23
N THR A 117 -13.30 6.00 -3.41
CA THR A 117 -12.93 7.40 -3.67
C THR A 117 -13.79 8.35 -2.87
N ALA A 118 -15.10 8.08 -2.72
CA ALA A 118 -15.99 8.84 -1.86
C ALA A 118 -15.58 8.75 -0.37
N GLU A 119 -15.18 7.57 0.08
CA GLU A 119 -14.61 7.34 1.41
C GLU A 119 -13.35 8.19 1.64
N LEU A 120 -12.42 8.19 0.68
CA LEU A 120 -11.22 9.01 0.75
C LEU A 120 -11.55 10.51 0.80
N ARG A 121 -12.52 10.98 0.01
CA ARG A 121 -12.99 12.39 0.06
C ARG A 121 -13.52 12.76 1.45
N ALA A 122 -14.32 11.90 2.06
CA ALA A 122 -14.85 12.12 3.39
C ALA A 122 -13.75 12.20 4.45
N ALA A 123 -12.76 11.32 4.36
CA ALA A 123 -11.57 11.35 5.21
C ALA A 123 -10.79 12.68 5.05
N LEU A 124 -10.51 13.08 3.81
CA LEU A 124 -9.79 14.35 3.52
C LEU A 124 -10.57 15.57 3.98
N ALA A 125 -11.89 15.58 3.83
CA ALA A 125 -12.74 16.67 4.33
C ALA A 125 -12.65 16.81 5.86
N THR A 126 -12.60 15.69 6.59
CA THR A 126 -12.40 15.66 8.04
C THR A 126 -11.00 16.17 8.42
N LEU A 127 -9.97 15.75 7.69
CA LEU A 127 -8.58 16.15 7.91
C LEU A 127 -8.27 17.60 7.46
N GLY A 128 -9.12 18.20 6.62
CA GLY A 128 -8.96 19.58 6.17
C GLY A 128 -8.98 20.62 7.29
N GLY A 129 -9.52 20.27 8.47
CA GLY A 129 -9.49 21.10 9.68
C GLY A 129 -8.10 21.28 10.32
N GLU A 130 -7.09 20.49 9.91
CA GLU A 130 -5.74 20.55 10.47
C GLU A 130 -4.96 21.82 10.07
N GLY A 131 -5.38 22.52 9.00
CA GLY A 131 -4.76 23.78 8.58
C GLY A 131 -3.36 23.67 7.99
N VAL A 132 -2.94 22.46 7.62
CA VAL A 132 -1.66 22.15 6.97
C VAL A 132 -1.92 21.40 5.65
N PRO A 133 -0.93 21.32 4.73
CA PRO A 133 -1.08 20.57 3.49
C PRO A 133 -1.53 19.11 3.70
N LEU A 134 -2.42 18.63 2.81
CA LEU A 134 -2.92 17.27 2.81
C LEU A 134 -2.29 16.45 1.67
N GLY A 135 -1.63 15.36 2.02
CA GLY A 135 -1.14 14.38 1.06
C GLY A 135 -1.90 13.06 1.14
N VAL A 136 -1.87 12.32 0.06
CA VAL A 136 -2.41 10.94 0.02
C VAL A 136 -1.29 9.98 -0.38
N LEU A 137 -1.15 8.87 0.36
CA LEU A 137 -0.26 7.78 0.02
C LEU A 137 -1.08 6.50 -0.15
N GLY A 138 -1.24 6.06 -1.39
CA GLY A 138 -2.05 4.91 -1.76
C GLY A 138 -1.21 3.71 -2.19
N PHE A 139 -1.65 2.50 -1.78
CA PHE A 139 -1.00 1.24 -2.12
C PHE A 139 -1.83 0.43 -3.11
N SER A 140 -1.16 -0.14 -4.14
CA SER A 140 -1.74 -1.18 -5.00
C SER A 140 -3.12 -0.78 -5.57
N GLN A 141 -4.21 -1.39 -5.07
CA GLN A 141 -5.59 -1.12 -5.47
C GLN A 141 -5.99 0.36 -5.31
N ALA A 142 -5.34 1.11 -4.43
CA ALA A 142 -5.55 2.56 -4.31
C ALA A 142 -5.23 3.32 -5.61
N GLY A 143 -4.52 2.71 -6.56
CA GLY A 143 -4.30 3.25 -7.90
C GLY A 143 -5.56 3.45 -8.73
N TRP A 144 -6.69 2.82 -8.34
CA TRP A 144 -8.01 3.04 -8.96
C TRP A 144 -8.91 3.95 -8.10
N VAL A 145 -8.44 4.36 -6.94
CA VAL A 145 -9.17 5.19 -5.96
C VAL A 145 -8.64 6.62 -5.99
N VAL A 146 -7.35 6.77 -5.70
CA VAL A 146 -6.70 8.08 -5.50
C VAL A 146 -6.75 8.99 -6.73
N PRO A 147 -6.52 8.51 -7.98
CA PRO A 147 -6.64 9.37 -9.15
C PRO A 147 -8.05 9.91 -9.42
N GLY A 148 -9.08 9.37 -8.77
CA GLY A 148 -10.46 9.86 -8.83
C GLY A 148 -10.75 11.07 -7.97
N LEU A 149 -9.76 11.62 -7.26
CA LEU A 149 -9.91 12.86 -6.50
C LEU A 149 -10.01 14.06 -7.42
N GLU A 150 -10.84 15.02 -7.03
CA GLU A 150 -10.95 16.31 -7.69
C GLU A 150 -9.72 17.20 -7.41
N ALA A 151 -9.47 18.14 -8.30
CA ALA A 151 -8.45 19.16 -8.09
C ALA A 151 -8.72 19.92 -6.78
N GLY A 152 -7.70 20.03 -5.94
CA GLY A 152 -7.79 20.73 -4.65
C GLY A 152 -8.29 19.86 -3.48
N ALA A 153 -8.64 18.60 -3.68
CA ALA A 153 -8.96 17.67 -2.59
C ALA A 153 -7.73 17.25 -1.77
N ALA A 154 -6.54 17.33 -2.38
CA ALA A 154 -5.24 17.10 -1.75
C ALA A 154 -4.20 18.03 -2.38
N ASP A 155 -3.03 18.15 -1.74
CA ASP A 155 -1.92 18.97 -2.24
C ASP A 155 -0.90 18.12 -3.02
N PHE A 156 -0.77 16.83 -2.70
CA PHE A 156 0.13 15.91 -3.39
C PHE A 156 -0.32 14.45 -3.24
N LEU A 157 0.13 13.61 -4.15
CA LEU A 157 -0.20 12.18 -4.19
C LEU A 157 1.07 11.32 -4.25
N VAL A 158 1.06 10.21 -3.53
CA VAL A 158 2.06 9.13 -3.64
C VAL A 158 1.32 7.83 -3.95
N LEU A 159 1.71 7.14 -5.01
CA LEU A 159 1.12 5.88 -5.44
C LEU A 159 2.19 4.79 -5.47
N VAL A 160 2.05 3.77 -4.63
CA VAL A 160 2.99 2.65 -4.49
C VAL A 160 2.40 1.40 -5.12
N GLY A 161 3.10 0.82 -6.09
CA GLY A 161 2.70 -0.44 -6.73
C GLY A 161 1.34 -0.37 -7.46
N ALA A 162 0.93 0.79 -7.93
CA ALA A 162 -0.38 1.01 -8.52
C ALA A 162 -0.47 0.48 -9.97
N ALA A 163 -1.56 -0.20 -10.31
CA ALA A 163 -1.85 -0.63 -11.66
C ALA A 163 -2.81 0.33 -12.36
N VAL A 164 -2.69 0.48 -13.68
CA VAL A 164 -3.64 1.26 -14.49
C VAL A 164 -4.91 0.46 -14.74
N SER A 165 -4.82 -0.81 -15.10
CA SER A 165 -5.96 -1.65 -15.45
C SER A 165 -6.02 -2.92 -14.61
N TRP A 166 -7.17 -3.16 -13.97
CA TRP A 166 -7.44 -4.38 -13.20
C TRP A 166 -7.20 -5.66 -14.01
N GLN A 167 -7.75 -5.73 -15.24
CA GLN A 167 -7.62 -6.93 -16.05
C GLN A 167 -6.17 -7.21 -16.47
N ARG A 168 -5.37 -6.16 -16.75
CA ARG A 168 -3.96 -6.32 -17.10
C ARG A 168 -3.15 -6.75 -15.88
N GLN A 169 -3.44 -6.15 -14.71
CA GLN A 169 -2.81 -6.52 -13.45
C GLN A 169 -3.12 -7.98 -13.11
N GLY A 170 -4.38 -8.42 -13.20
CA GLY A 170 -4.74 -9.81 -12.91
C GLY A 170 -4.05 -10.81 -13.83
N ARG A 171 -3.89 -10.48 -15.14
CA ARG A 171 -3.12 -11.32 -16.06
C ARG A 171 -1.64 -11.40 -15.68
N TYR A 172 -1.01 -10.27 -15.35
CA TYR A 172 0.39 -10.26 -14.90
C TYR A 172 0.56 -11.11 -13.64
N TYR A 173 -0.29 -10.88 -12.62
CA TYR A 173 -0.28 -11.61 -11.35
C TYR A 173 -0.37 -13.12 -11.56
N THR A 174 -1.32 -13.57 -12.40
CA THR A 174 -1.53 -15.00 -12.68
C THR A 174 -0.37 -15.60 -13.46
N ARG A 175 0.12 -14.93 -14.50
CA ARG A 175 1.29 -15.37 -15.28
C ARG A 175 2.51 -15.52 -14.37
N THR A 176 2.83 -14.50 -13.58
CA THR A 176 3.97 -14.51 -12.65
C THR A 176 3.87 -15.66 -11.65
N ARG A 177 2.67 -15.96 -11.15
CA ARG A 177 2.43 -17.11 -10.27
C ARG A 177 2.76 -18.42 -10.95
N LEU A 178 2.24 -18.66 -12.15
CA LEU A 178 2.46 -19.89 -12.92
C LEU A 178 3.95 -20.10 -13.29
N GLU A 179 4.64 -19.01 -13.68
CA GLU A 179 6.08 -19.05 -13.95
C GLU A 179 6.88 -19.41 -12.68
N ARG A 180 6.51 -18.89 -11.53
CA ARG A 180 7.15 -19.19 -10.24
C ARG A 180 6.82 -20.60 -9.71
N GLU A 181 5.71 -21.17 -10.12
CA GLU A 181 5.37 -22.59 -9.90
C GLU A 181 6.21 -23.53 -10.78
N GLY A 182 6.99 -22.99 -11.73
CA GLY A 182 7.93 -23.73 -12.55
C GLY A 182 7.34 -24.32 -13.83
N LEU A 183 6.20 -23.80 -14.28
CA LEU A 183 5.62 -24.21 -15.58
C LEU A 183 6.52 -23.73 -16.73
N THR A 184 6.56 -24.53 -17.83
CA THR A 184 7.23 -24.09 -19.06
C THR A 184 6.50 -22.94 -19.72
N PRO A 185 7.15 -22.10 -20.54
CA PRO A 185 6.49 -21.00 -21.24
C PRO A 185 5.24 -21.41 -22.01
N GLU A 186 5.28 -22.56 -22.70
CA GLU A 186 4.14 -23.11 -23.46
C GLU A 186 2.99 -23.51 -22.54
N ALA A 187 3.28 -24.09 -21.36
CA ALA A 187 2.28 -24.46 -20.37
C ALA A 187 1.66 -23.19 -19.71
N VAL A 188 2.48 -22.16 -19.48
CA VAL A 188 1.99 -20.86 -18.98
C VAL A 188 1.04 -20.25 -20.00
N ASP A 189 1.40 -20.21 -21.28
CA ASP A 189 0.56 -19.61 -22.33
C ASP A 189 -0.77 -20.38 -22.50
N ALA A 190 -0.75 -21.71 -22.45
CA ALA A 190 -1.96 -22.52 -22.47
C ALA A 190 -2.86 -22.23 -21.24
N ALA A 191 -2.30 -22.25 -20.03
CA ALA A 191 -3.04 -21.95 -18.81
C ALA A 191 -3.61 -20.51 -18.81
N MET A 192 -2.88 -19.55 -19.35
CA MET A 192 -3.38 -18.16 -19.49
C MET A 192 -4.54 -18.03 -20.50
N ALA A 193 -4.61 -18.87 -21.54
CA ALA A 193 -5.75 -18.93 -22.44
C ALA A 193 -6.99 -19.52 -21.75
N ASP A 194 -6.81 -20.58 -20.94
CA ASP A 194 -7.87 -21.16 -20.12
C ASP A 194 -8.39 -20.14 -19.09
N VAL A 195 -7.50 -19.46 -18.36
CA VAL A 195 -7.85 -18.39 -17.42
C VAL A 195 -8.63 -17.27 -18.08
N ALA A 196 -8.28 -16.88 -19.32
CA ALA A 196 -9.02 -15.85 -20.04
C ALA A 196 -10.45 -16.31 -20.37
N THR A 197 -10.61 -17.57 -20.80
CA THR A 197 -11.89 -18.19 -21.09
C THR A 197 -12.76 -18.31 -19.82
N ASP A 198 -12.18 -18.80 -18.74
CA ASP A 198 -12.86 -18.93 -17.46
C ASP A 198 -13.26 -17.57 -16.89
N ASN A 199 -12.41 -16.57 -16.95
CA ASN A 199 -12.76 -15.22 -16.51
C ASN A 199 -13.93 -14.62 -17.30
N ALA A 200 -14.02 -14.90 -18.60
CA ALA A 200 -15.16 -14.46 -19.41
C ALA A 200 -16.45 -15.20 -19.00
N ARG A 201 -16.36 -16.49 -18.76
CA ARG A 201 -17.49 -17.34 -18.33
C ARG A 201 -17.94 -17.03 -16.90
N LEU A 202 -16.99 -16.95 -15.94
CA LEU A 202 -17.28 -16.86 -14.51
C LEU A 202 -17.63 -15.44 -14.03
N PHE A 203 -17.15 -14.41 -14.74
CA PHE A 203 -17.33 -13.01 -14.35
C PHE A 203 -17.91 -12.15 -15.49
N GLY A 204 -18.37 -12.76 -16.58
CA GLY A 204 -19.03 -12.07 -17.69
C GLY A 204 -20.36 -11.40 -17.29
N PRO A 205 -20.98 -10.62 -18.21
CA PRO A 205 -22.22 -9.88 -17.90
C PRO A 205 -23.35 -10.78 -17.38
N ASP A 206 -23.52 -11.96 -17.98
CA ASP A 206 -24.60 -12.90 -17.67
C ASP A 206 -24.18 -13.97 -16.63
N ALA A 207 -22.95 -13.91 -16.11
CA ALA A 207 -22.45 -14.89 -15.15
C ALA A 207 -23.24 -14.82 -13.84
N GLN A 208 -23.53 -15.99 -13.29
CA GLN A 208 -24.11 -16.16 -11.96
C GLN A 208 -23.09 -16.82 -11.03
N TYR A 209 -23.22 -16.56 -9.75
CA TYR A 209 -22.37 -17.20 -8.76
C TYR A 209 -22.59 -18.71 -8.74
N ASP A 210 -21.53 -19.47 -8.86
CA ASP A 210 -21.50 -20.93 -8.75
C ASP A 210 -20.32 -21.35 -7.87
N ALA A 211 -20.59 -21.70 -6.63
CA ALA A 211 -19.58 -22.13 -5.67
C ALA A 211 -18.76 -23.33 -6.15
N GLY A 212 -19.36 -24.24 -6.93
CA GLY A 212 -18.67 -25.42 -7.48
C GLY A 212 -17.67 -25.09 -8.57
N ALA A 213 -17.87 -24.00 -9.29
CA ALA A 213 -16.99 -23.55 -10.37
C ALA A 213 -15.88 -22.56 -9.91
N LEU A 214 -15.97 -22.03 -8.67
CA LEU A 214 -15.18 -20.91 -8.18
C LEU A 214 -14.13 -21.27 -7.11
N ASP A 215 -13.87 -22.56 -6.90
CA ASP A 215 -12.81 -23.10 -6.03
C ASP A 215 -12.64 -22.34 -4.67
N GLY A 216 -13.73 -22.26 -3.92
CA GLY A 216 -13.75 -21.62 -2.60
C GLY A 216 -13.85 -20.09 -2.58
N LEU A 217 -14.01 -19.44 -3.73
CA LEU A 217 -14.30 -18.00 -3.77
C LEU A 217 -15.69 -17.74 -3.19
N SER A 218 -15.80 -16.90 -2.17
CA SER A 218 -17.08 -16.54 -1.59
C SER A 218 -17.94 -15.72 -2.54
N GLU A 219 -19.27 -15.80 -2.40
CA GLU A 219 -20.22 -15.01 -3.20
C GLU A 219 -19.97 -13.51 -3.07
N ALA A 220 -19.72 -13.03 -1.86
CA ALA A 220 -19.39 -11.62 -1.62
C ALA A 220 -18.12 -11.19 -2.37
N ARG A 221 -17.05 -12.01 -2.37
CA ARG A 221 -15.83 -11.71 -3.13
C ARG A 221 -16.07 -11.79 -4.64
N TRP A 222 -16.90 -12.69 -5.11
CA TRP A 222 -17.29 -12.77 -6.52
C TRP A 222 -18.04 -11.50 -6.97
N HIS A 223 -19.01 -11.02 -6.17
CA HIS A 223 -19.68 -9.76 -6.43
C HIS A 223 -18.72 -8.56 -6.46
N PHE A 224 -17.78 -8.52 -5.51
CA PHE A 224 -16.74 -7.50 -5.48
C PHE A 224 -15.90 -7.50 -6.76
N ILE A 225 -15.45 -8.68 -7.21
CA ILE A 225 -14.67 -8.82 -8.45
C ILE A 225 -15.52 -8.37 -9.65
N ARG A 226 -16.75 -8.81 -9.78
CA ARG A 226 -17.63 -8.41 -10.88
C ARG A 226 -17.85 -6.90 -10.96
N ARG A 227 -18.01 -6.24 -9.81
CA ARG A 227 -18.19 -4.79 -9.71
C ARG A 227 -16.95 -4.04 -10.15
N ASN A 228 -15.79 -4.54 -9.81
CA ASN A 228 -14.53 -3.80 -9.94
C ASN A 228 -13.61 -4.25 -11.07
N ARG A 229 -13.82 -5.41 -11.68
CA ARG A 229 -12.91 -6.00 -12.69
C ARG A 229 -12.65 -5.14 -13.94
N ASN A 230 -13.47 -4.16 -14.18
CA ASN A 230 -13.31 -3.21 -15.28
C ASN A 230 -12.67 -1.88 -14.86
N SER A 231 -12.20 -1.78 -13.60
CA SER A 231 -11.50 -0.59 -13.13
C SER A 231 -10.29 -0.30 -14.00
N ASP A 232 -10.23 0.93 -14.51
CA ASP A 232 -9.16 1.43 -15.36
C ASP A 232 -8.91 2.92 -15.04
N ALA A 233 -7.72 3.22 -14.56
CA ALA A 233 -7.35 4.57 -14.14
C ALA A 233 -6.88 5.47 -15.29
N THR A 234 -6.95 5.02 -16.56
CA THR A 234 -6.41 5.76 -17.72
C THR A 234 -6.97 7.17 -17.80
N ALA A 235 -8.30 7.32 -17.71
CA ALA A 235 -8.94 8.62 -17.83
C ALA A 235 -8.61 9.53 -16.62
N ALA A 236 -8.69 8.98 -15.41
CA ALA A 236 -8.42 9.71 -14.17
C ALA A 236 -6.95 10.19 -14.09
N LEU A 237 -5.99 9.31 -14.37
CA LEU A 237 -4.56 9.68 -14.47
C LEU A 237 -4.31 10.70 -15.59
N GLY A 238 -5.01 10.56 -16.71
CA GLY A 238 -4.95 11.51 -17.82
C GLY A 238 -5.50 12.91 -17.47
N ALA A 239 -6.39 13.04 -16.51
CA ALA A 239 -6.95 14.30 -16.03
C ALA A 239 -6.21 14.86 -14.79
N LEU A 240 -5.37 14.07 -14.15
CA LEU A 240 -4.73 14.43 -12.88
C LEU A 240 -3.72 15.59 -13.06
N THR A 241 -3.86 16.62 -12.23
CA THR A 241 -2.99 17.82 -12.24
C THR A 241 -2.19 17.99 -10.95
N LEU A 242 -2.40 17.14 -9.95
CA LEU A 242 -1.69 17.22 -8.68
C LEU A 242 -0.25 16.69 -8.80
N PRO A 243 0.71 17.26 -8.03
CA PRO A 243 2.03 16.66 -7.89
C PRO A 243 1.90 15.19 -7.51
N THR A 244 2.47 14.29 -8.29
CA THR A 244 2.30 12.86 -8.08
C THR A 244 3.63 12.14 -8.14
N LEU A 245 3.98 11.42 -7.06
CA LEU A 245 5.01 10.39 -7.08
C LEU A 245 4.35 9.04 -7.33
N ALA A 246 4.69 8.38 -8.43
CA ALA A 246 4.31 6.99 -8.67
C ALA A 246 5.56 6.11 -8.60
N VAL A 247 5.56 5.10 -7.72
CA VAL A 247 6.73 4.29 -7.41
C VAL A 247 6.38 2.79 -7.37
N TRP A 248 7.27 1.97 -7.94
CA TRP A 248 7.16 0.51 -7.92
C TRP A 248 8.48 -0.10 -7.49
N GLY A 249 8.42 -1.28 -6.88
CA GLY A 249 9.57 -2.14 -6.78
C GLY A 249 9.89 -2.77 -8.14
N ALA A 250 11.16 -2.82 -8.52
CA ALA A 250 11.57 -3.41 -9.80
C ALA A 250 11.32 -4.93 -9.88
N GLU A 251 11.20 -5.58 -8.73
CA GLU A 251 10.93 -7.02 -8.57
C GLU A 251 9.47 -7.28 -8.14
N ASP A 252 8.55 -6.35 -8.40
CA ASP A 252 7.14 -6.48 -8.08
C ASP A 252 6.52 -7.70 -8.77
N LEU A 253 5.97 -8.65 -7.99
CA LEU A 253 5.31 -9.86 -8.50
C LEU A 253 3.80 -9.72 -8.69
N ASN A 254 3.22 -8.59 -8.24
CA ASN A 254 1.78 -8.38 -8.22
C ASN A 254 1.31 -7.45 -9.33
N VAL A 255 2.12 -6.44 -9.65
CA VAL A 255 1.84 -5.43 -10.66
C VAL A 255 3.07 -5.28 -11.55
N ASP A 256 2.91 -5.39 -12.86
CA ASP A 256 4.02 -5.20 -13.82
C ASP A 256 4.62 -3.80 -13.65
N PRO A 257 5.82 -3.68 -13.06
CA PRO A 257 6.40 -2.39 -12.74
C PRO A 257 6.82 -1.61 -13.98
N ARG A 258 7.27 -2.31 -15.03
CA ARG A 258 7.76 -1.68 -16.27
C ARG A 258 6.60 -1.18 -17.13
N ALA A 259 5.57 -2.01 -17.31
CA ALA A 259 4.41 -1.63 -18.12
C ALA A 259 3.62 -0.49 -17.45
N ASN A 260 3.44 -0.55 -16.13
CA ASN A 260 2.68 0.49 -15.41
C ASN A 260 3.48 1.78 -15.30
N SER A 261 4.77 1.76 -14.94
CA SER A 261 5.60 2.98 -14.89
C SER A 261 5.64 3.71 -16.22
N ALA A 262 5.81 2.97 -17.34
CA ALA A 262 5.77 3.55 -18.68
C ALA A 262 4.40 4.17 -19.01
N LYS A 263 3.29 3.48 -18.62
CA LYS A 263 1.94 3.99 -18.86
C LYS A 263 1.63 5.22 -18.02
N TYR A 264 2.05 5.25 -16.74
CA TYR A 264 1.94 6.43 -15.87
C TYR A 264 2.74 7.61 -16.43
N ALA A 265 3.95 7.39 -16.93
CA ALA A 265 4.78 8.44 -17.54
C ALA A 265 4.05 9.09 -18.74
N VAL A 266 3.37 8.30 -19.57
CA VAL A 266 2.57 8.83 -20.68
C VAL A 266 1.33 9.57 -20.21
N LEU A 267 0.60 9.02 -19.20
CA LEU A 267 -0.68 9.56 -18.74
C LEU A 267 -0.51 10.82 -17.92
N LEU A 268 0.43 10.86 -16.99
CA LEU A 268 0.75 12.05 -16.19
C LEU A 268 1.42 13.12 -17.04
N GLY A 269 2.29 12.70 -17.98
CA GLY A 269 3.01 13.60 -18.88
C GLY A 269 3.77 14.69 -18.09
N GLU A 270 3.82 15.90 -18.65
CA GLU A 270 4.48 17.07 -18.05
C GLU A 270 3.49 18.00 -17.31
N ARG A 271 2.28 17.50 -16.96
CA ARG A 271 1.20 18.33 -16.40
C ARG A 271 1.55 18.98 -15.07
N HIS A 272 2.40 18.31 -14.29
CA HIS A 272 2.94 18.91 -13.07
C HIS A 272 4.45 18.67 -13.00
N PRO A 273 5.28 19.73 -12.93
CA PRO A 273 6.75 19.61 -13.02
C PRO A 273 7.37 18.86 -11.83
N ALA A 274 6.66 18.78 -10.70
CA ALA A 274 7.09 18.01 -9.54
C ALA A 274 6.75 16.51 -9.60
N SER A 275 5.89 16.07 -10.55
CA SER A 275 5.55 14.65 -10.66
C SER A 275 6.78 13.81 -11.03
N ARG A 276 6.87 12.62 -10.46
CA ARG A 276 7.98 11.68 -10.66
C ARG A 276 7.49 10.25 -10.79
N ILE A 277 8.17 9.50 -11.66
CA ILE A 277 7.95 8.06 -11.86
C ILE A 277 9.25 7.36 -11.46
N MET A 278 9.14 6.40 -10.55
CA MET A 278 10.32 5.73 -10.00
C MET A 278 10.18 4.21 -9.98
N LEU A 279 11.27 3.51 -10.31
CA LEU A 279 11.44 2.08 -10.05
C LEU A 279 12.56 1.91 -9.02
N ILE A 280 12.24 1.28 -7.91
CA ILE A 280 13.22 1.00 -6.84
C ILE A 280 13.86 -0.36 -7.12
N PRO A 281 15.17 -0.42 -7.35
CA PRO A 281 15.87 -1.69 -7.57
C PRO A 281 15.72 -2.63 -6.37
N GLU A 282 15.71 -3.95 -6.64
CA GLU A 282 15.66 -5.00 -5.61
C GLU A 282 14.50 -4.85 -4.62
N ALA A 283 13.40 -4.19 -5.03
CA ALA A 283 12.24 -3.95 -4.21
C ALA A 283 11.03 -4.77 -4.70
N THR A 284 10.23 -5.23 -3.72
CA THR A 284 8.96 -5.95 -3.93
C THR A 284 7.79 -4.98 -4.20
N HIS A 285 6.58 -5.54 -4.32
CA HIS A 285 5.32 -4.78 -4.42
C HIS A 285 5.12 -3.74 -3.30
N GLY A 286 5.46 -4.06 -2.06
CA GLY A 286 5.41 -3.16 -0.90
C GLY A 286 6.72 -2.38 -0.66
N LEU A 287 7.61 -2.29 -1.64
CA LEU A 287 8.93 -1.66 -1.55
C LEU A 287 9.88 -2.30 -0.53
N LEU A 288 9.61 -3.52 -0.09
CA LEU A 288 10.53 -4.28 0.77
C LEU A 288 11.64 -4.92 -0.06
N LYS A 289 12.75 -5.29 0.56
CA LYS A 289 13.87 -6.02 -0.08
C LYS A 289 13.37 -7.29 -0.76
N ALA A 290 13.64 -7.46 -2.04
CA ALA A 290 13.16 -8.61 -2.80
C ALA A 290 13.72 -9.95 -2.29
N GLY A 291 14.99 -10.01 -1.89
CA GLY A 291 15.61 -11.26 -1.43
C GLY A 291 14.78 -12.01 -0.39
N PRO A 292 14.46 -11.42 0.78
CA PRO A 292 13.71 -12.11 1.83
C PRO A 292 12.18 -12.02 1.73
N TYR A 293 11.62 -11.02 0.99
CA TYR A 293 10.20 -10.66 1.09
C TYR A 293 9.43 -10.79 -0.24
N ASN A 294 10.05 -11.30 -1.33
CA ASN A 294 9.41 -11.34 -2.63
C ASN A 294 8.43 -12.52 -2.78
N HIS A 295 7.30 -12.39 -2.13
CA HIS A 295 6.14 -13.27 -2.23
C HIS A 295 4.93 -12.45 -2.68
N GLN A 296 4.06 -13.02 -3.50
CA GLN A 296 2.85 -12.32 -3.97
C GLN A 296 1.89 -11.99 -2.83
N LEU A 297 1.79 -12.86 -1.83
CA LEU A 297 0.92 -12.69 -0.67
C LEU A 297 1.74 -12.77 0.62
N VAL A 298 1.39 -11.93 1.59
CA VAL A 298 2.02 -11.91 2.92
C VAL A 298 1.75 -13.22 3.69
N GLU A 299 0.60 -13.83 3.46
CA GLU A 299 0.23 -15.12 4.04
C GLU A 299 1.23 -16.22 3.67
N ASN A 300 1.80 -16.13 2.47
CA ASN A 300 2.80 -17.07 1.96
C ASN A 300 4.22 -16.81 2.48
N TRP A 301 4.41 -15.78 3.31
CA TRP A 301 5.71 -15.54 3.92
C TRP A 301 6.10 -16.68 4.86
N PRO A 302 7.29 -17.27 4.71
CA PRO A 302 7.81 -18.20 5.69
C PRO A 302 7.98 -17.51 7.04
N LEU A 303 7.91 -18.27 8.13
CA LEU A 303 8.06 -17.72 9.49
C LEU A 303 9.36 -16.93 9.64
N SER A 304 10.43 -17.36 8.98
CA SER A 304 11.71 -16.66 8.96
C SER A 304 11.62 -15.23 8.37
N ALA A 305 10.82 -15.03 7.31
CA ALA A 305 10.60 -13.71 6.74
C ALA A 305 9.75 -12.82 7.69
N LYS A 306 8.74 -13.40 8.36
CA LYS A 306 7.92 -12.69 9.36
C LYS A 306 8.77 -12.23 10.55
N ILE A 307 9.58 -13.12 11.12
CA ILE A 307 10.52 -12.79 12.21
C ILE A 307 11.53 -11.74 11.75
N ARG A 308 12.06 -11.90 10.54
CA ARG A 308 13.02 -10.97 9.97
C ARG A 308 12.42 -9.59 9.77
N PHE A 309 11.16 -9.47 9.32
CA PHE A 309 10.45 -8.19 9.17
C PHE A 309 10.31 -7.47 10.51
N LEU A 310 9.92 -8.21 11.56
CA LEU A 310 9.85 -7.66 12.93
C LEU A 310 11.23 -7.18 13.42
N TRP A 311 12.29 -7.90 13.09
CA TRP A 311 13.65 -7.51 13.46
C TRP A 311 14.20 -6.36 12.64
N GLU A 312 13.93 -6.32 11.33
CA GLU A 312 14.46 -5.30 10.43
C GLU A 312 13.69 -3.97 10.51
N GLY A 313 12.38 -3.99 10.83
CA GLY A 313 11.56 -2.79 10.88
C GLY A 313 11.65 -1.98 9.59
N ARG A 314 11.97 -0.67 9.68
CA ARG A 314 12.21 0.18 8.50
C ARG A 314 13.32 -0.30 7.57
N HIS A 315 14.28 -1.05 8.09
CA HIS A 315 15.36 -1.63 7.30
C HIS A 315 14.93 -2.84 6.45
N ALA A 316 13.69 -3.32 6.59
CA ALA A 316 13.10 -4.28 5.68
C ALA A 316 12.80 -3.67 4.30
N PHE A 317 12.63 -2.35 4.23
CA PHE A 317 12.46 -1.66 2.96
C PHE A 317 13.73 -1.72 2.12
N ALA A 318 13.57 -1.73 0.81
CA ALA A 318 14.68 -1.72 -0.13
C ALA A 318 15.49 -0.41 0.01
N PRO A 319 16.81 -0.44 -0.22
CA PRO A 319 17.65 0.75 -0.09
C PRO A 319 17.12 1.92 -0.92
N GLY A 320 16.98 3.07 -0.28
CA GLY A 320 16.49 4.29 -0.92
C GLY A 320 14.96 4.41 -1.02
N ALA A 321 14.17 3.36 -0.78
CA ALA A 321 12.72 3.41 -0.93
C ALA A 321 12.07 4.46 0.00
N LEU A 322 12.30 4.37 1.31
CA LEU A 322 11.75 5.32 2.27
C LEU A 322 12.28 6.75 2.06
N THR A 323 13.58 6.89 1.73
CA THR A 323 14.19 8.19 1.43
C THR A 323 13.59 8.82 0.17
N ALA A 324 13.26 8.01 -0.84
CA ALA A 324 12.58 8.50 -2.04
C ALA A 324 11.19 9.05 -1.73
N LEU A 325 10.42 8.34 -0.88
CA LEU A 325 9.08 8.78 -0.45
C LEU A 325 9.17 10.08 0.36
N THR A 326 9.92 10.06 1.48
CA THR A 326 10.01 11.21 2.39
C THR A 326 10.66 12.43 1.74
N GLY A 327 11.73 12.24 0.97
CA GLY A 327 12.43 13.32 0.29
C GLY A 327 11.59 13.96 -0.82
N TRP A 328 10.78 13.17 -1.55
CA TRP A 328 9.87 13.75 -2.51
C TRP A 328 8.73 14.52 -1.83
N ILE A 329 8.14 13.99 -0.75
CA ILE A 329 7.12 14.70 0.04
C ILE A 329 7.70 16.01 0.60
N ASP A 330 8.91 15.98 1.17
CA ASP A 330 9.58 17.17 1.70
C ASP A 330 9.74 18.28 0.64
N ALA A 331 10.05 17.88 -0.60
CA ALA A 331 10.16 18.82 -1.72
C ALA A 331 8.79 19.47 -2.09
N GLN A 332 7.65 18.81 -1.83
CA GLN A 332 6.33 19.41 -2.04
C GLN A 332 5.97 20.46 -0.96
N LEU A 333 6.52 20.29 0.25
CA LEU A 333 6.23 21.16 1.40
C LEU A 333 7.19 22.35 1.50
N SER A 334 8.27 22.33 0.72
CA SER A 334 9.21 23.44 0.70
C SER A 334 8.69 24.58 -0.18
N PRO A 335 8.83 25.85 0.22
CA PRO A 335 8.44 26.96 -0.64
C PRO A 335 9.20 26.88 -1.98
N PRO A 336 8.57 27.27 -3.11
CA PRO A 336 9.23 27.28 -4.39
C PRO A 336 10.49 28.17 -4.31
N ARG A 337 11.62 27.64 -4.76
CA ARG A 337 12.88 28.37 -4.82
C ARG A 337 12.88 29.39 -5.95
#